data_ce54c32a47ae6dd4fd3ed2af98e5d06c
#
_entry.id   ce54c32a47ae6dd4fd3ed2af98e5d06c
#
_cell.length_a   1.000
_cell.length_b   1.000
_cell.length_c   1.000
_cell.angle_alpha   90.00
_cell.angle_beta   90.00
_cell.angle_gamma   90.00
#
_symmetry.space_group_name_H-M   'P 1'
#
loop_
_entity.id
_entity.type
_entity.pdbx_description
1 polymer ?
#
loop_
_entity_poly.entity_id
_entity_poly.type
_entity_poly.pdbx_seq_one_letter_code
_entity_poly.pdbx_strand_id
1 'polypeptide(L)'
;MNPLTKTYVAIGLVVLALFEFFVAMEIFGKAKKPSPHARFILRLHRIAGYLFLAYFIWISWICIDLMDRLAQAGRPLDVRGFFHGFFAMLLFSLLLLKICFIRFYRKFRPFVPLLGISLSVGTLLLWGIAGWMFLIIMG
;
A
#
# COMPACT_ATOMS: atom_id res chain seq x y z
N MET A 1 17.76 1.32 -10.72
CA MET A 1 16.48 1.18 -11.43
C MET A 1 16.05 2.54 -11.96
N ASN A 2 15.61 2.58 -13.20
CA ASN A 2 15.16 3.81 -13.84
C ASN A 2 13.84 4.29 -13.18
N PRO A 3 13.60 5.61 -13.00
CA PRO A 3 12.37 6.13 -12.40
C PRO A 3 11.08 5.64 -13.08
N LEU A 4 11.08 5.50 -14.40
CA LEU A 4 9.95 4.94 -15.15
C LEU A 4 9.67 3.49 -14.75
N THR A 5 10.68 2.65 -14.70
CA THR A 5 10.56 1.25 -14.29
C THR A 5 9.99 1.14 -12.88
N LYS A 6 10.43 2.00 -11.95
CA LYS A 6 9.89 2.09 -10.60
C LYS A 6 8.38 2.39 -10.60
N THR A 7 7.95 3.34 -11.43
CA THR A 7 6.54 3.70 -11.54
C THR A 7 5.69 2.53 -12.04
N TYR A 8 6.17 1.78 -13.04
CA TYR A 8 5.49 0.58 -13.52
C TYR A 8 5.44 -0.53 -12.47
N VAL A 9 6.54 -0.74 -11.75
CA VAL A 9 6.58 -1.71 -10.65
C VAL A 9 5.60 -1.31 -9.54
N ALA A 10 5.46 -0.02 -9.24
CA ALA A 10 4.50 0.47 -8.26
C ALA A 10 3.03 0.22 -8.65
N ILE A 11 2.71 0.05 -9.93
CA ILE A 11 1.36 -0.37 -10.38
C ILE A 11 0.99 -1.72 -9.78
N GLY A 12 1.93 -2.64 -9.63
CA GLY A 12 1.69 -3.92 -8.96
C GLY A 12 1.19 -3.75 -7.52
N LEU A 13 1.71 -2.77 -6.79
CA LEU A 13 1.23 -2.45 -5.44
C LEU A 13 -0.21 -1.92 -5.46
N VAL A 14 -0.54 -1.07 -6.44
CA VAL A 14 -1.91 -0.55 -6.63
C VAL A 14 -2.89 -1.68 -6.96
N VAL A 15 -2.50 -2.61 -7.83
CA VAL A 15 -3.33 -3.78 -8.17
C VAL A 15 -3.57 -4.63 -6.92
N LEU A 16 -2.56 -4.87 -6.10
CA LEU A 16 -2.71 -5.59 -4.84
C LEU A 16 -3.62 -4.85 -3.86
N ALA A 17 -3.49 -3.52 -3.77
CA ALA A 17 -4.35 -2.70 -2.90
C ALA A 17 -5.81 -2.76 -3.33
N LEU A 18 -6.09 -2.68 -4.63
CA LEU A 18 -7.44 -2.83 -5.19
C LEU A 18 -7.99 -4.24 -4.96
N PHE A 19 -7.19 -5.25 -5.18
CA PHE A 19 -7.57 -6.64 -4.92
C PHE A 19 -7.95 -6.85 -3.45
N GLU A 20 -7.12 -6.36 -2.52
CA GLU A 20 -7.39 -6.39 -1.09
C GLU A 20 -8.69 -5.66 -0.73
N PHE A 21 -8.92 -4.50 -1.33
CA PHE A 21 -10.14 -3.72 -1.11
C PHE A 21 -11.39 -4.48 -1.56
N PHE A 22 -11.39 -5.04 -2.78
CA PHE A 22 -12.53 -5.79 -3.30
C PHE A 22 -12.79 -7.08 -2.52
N VAL A 23 -11.74 -7.80 -2.13
CA VAL A 23 -11.86 -9.00 -1.30
C VAL A 23 -12.42 -8.65 0.08
N ALA A 24 -11.96 -7.56 0.68
CA ALA A 24 -12.50 -7.07 1.96
C ALA A 24 -13.97 -6.68 1.84
N MET A 25 -14.37 -6.02 0.76
CA MET A 25 -15.77 -5.68 0.51
C MET A 25 -16.64 -6.92 0.34
N GLU A 26 -16.15 -7.97 -0.30
CA GLU A 26 -16.85 -9.24 -0.43
C GLU A 26 -17.07 -9.93 0.93
N ILE A 27 -16.05 -9.87 1.82
CA ILE A 27 -16.14 -10.47 3.16
C ILE A 27 -17.06 -9.66 4.07
N PHE A 28 -16.91 -8.34 4.12
CA PHE A 28 -17.58 -7.46 5.09
C PHE A 28 -18.84 -6.80 4.57
N GLY A 29 -19.01 -6.69 3.25
CA GLY A 29 -20.16 -6.05 2.61
C GLY A 29 -21.45 -6.88 2.63
N LYS A 30 -21.34 -8.20 2.79
CA LYS A 30 -22.49 -9.12 2.86
C LYS A 30 -22.73 -9.58 4.28
N ALA A 31 -23.30 -8.70 5.11
CA ALA A 31 -23.47 -8.92 6.54
C ALA A 31 -24.44 -10.04 6.93
N LYS A 32 -25.25 -10.59 6.01
CA LYS A 32 -26.41 -11.44 6.37
C LYS A 32 -26.29 -12.91 5.99
N LYS A 33 -25.37 -13.33 5.12
CA LYS A 33 -25.17 -14.75 4.79
C LYS A 33 -23.70 -15.04 4.55
N PRO A 34 -23.04 -15.89 5.38
CA PRO A 34 -21.69 -16.33 5.10
C PRO A 34 -21.69 -17.11 3.77
N SER A 35 -20.88 -16.67 2.82
CA SER A 35 -20.63 -17.39 1.58
C SER A 35 -20.04 -18.77 1.92
N PRO A 36 -20.39 -19.86 1.20
CA PRO A 36 -19.75 -21.16 1.37
C PRO A 36 -18.24 -21.12 1.13
N HIS A 37 -17.76 -20.11 0.43
CA HIS A 37 -16.33 -19.85 0.19
C HIS A 37 -15.70 -18.83 1.15
N ALA A 38 -16.38 -18.42 2.20
CA ALA A 38 -15.91 -17.38 3.13
C ALA A 38 -14.52 -17.69 3.73
N ARG A 39 -14.25 -18.95 4.07
CA ARG A 39 -12.95 -19.38 4.60
C ARG A 39 -11.83 -19.25 3.58
N PHE A 40 -12.11 -19.60 2.32
CA PHE A 40 -11.14 -19.47 1.23
C PHE A 40 -10.84 -18.01 0.93
N ILE A 41 -11.87 -17.17 0.83
CA ILE A 41 -11.74 -15.72 0.58
C ILE A 41 -10.96 -15.05 1.71
N LEU A 42 -11.22 -15.41 2.97
CA LEU A 42 -10.50 -14.88 4.13
C LEU A 42 -9.03 -15.28 4.11
N ARG A 43 -8.72 -16.53 3.73
CA ARG A 43 -7.34 -17.00 3.56
C ARG A 43 -6.63 -16.26 2.44
N LEU A 44 -7.30 -16.05 1.32
CA LEU A 44 -6.79 -15.32 0.17
C LEU A 44 -6.48 -13.85 0.54
N HIS A 45 -7.39 -13.18 1.26
CA HIS A 45 -7.18 -11.83 1.78
C HIS A 45 -5.94 -11.76 2.70
N ARG A 46 -5.78 -12.75 3.56
CA ARG A 46 -4.62 -12.80 4.47
C ARG A 46 -3.30 -12.97 3.72
N ILE A 47 -3.25 -13.88 2.74
CA ILE A 47 -2.07 -14.12 1.91
C ILE A 47 -1.74 -12.86 1.10
N ALA A 48 -2.72 -12.26 0.46
CA ALA A 48 -2.54 -11.04 -0.33
C ALA A 48 -2.09 -9.85 0.55
N GLY A 49 -2.57 -9.76 1.78
CA GLY A 49 -2.09 -8.76 2.75
C GLY A 49 -0.61 -8.90 3.10
N TYR A 50 -0.12 -10.11 3.28
CA TYR A 50 1.32 -10.36 3.49
C TYR A 50 2.15 -10.10 2.23
N LEU A 51 1.63 -10.44 1.06
CA LEU A 51 2.26 -10.09 -0.22
C LEU A 51 2.34 -8.57 -0.40
N PHE A 52 1.28 -7.86 -0.05
CA PHE A 52 1.27 -6.40 -0.07
C PHE A 52 2.35 -5.81 0.84
N LEU A 53 2.47 -6.33 2.07
CA LEU A 53 3.51 -5.92 3.01
C LEU A 53 4.92 -6.15 2.45
N ALA A 54 5.19 -7.35 1.96
CA ALA A 54 6.51 -7.69 1.39
C ALA A 54 6.84 -6.81 0.18
N TYR A 55 5.86 -6.60 -0.69
CA TYR A 55 6.00 -5.77 -1.88
C TYR A 55 6.20 -4.29 -1.53
N PHE A 56 5.48 -3.80 -0.51
CA PHE A 56 5.62 -2.44 -0.01
C PHE A 56 7.02 -2.19 0.57
N ILE A 57 7.54 -3.13 1.36
CA ILE A 57 8.90 -3.06 1.89
C ILE A 57 9.92 -3.03 0.75
N TRP A 58 9.77 -3.90 -0.24
CA TRP A 58 10.67 -3.95 -1.40
C TRP A 58 10.68 -2.64 -2.19
N ILE A 59 9.52 -2.08 -2.50
CA ILE A 59 9.41 -0.78 -3.19
C ILE A 59 9.99 0.34 -2.33
N SER A 60 9.75 0.34 -1.03
CA SER A 60 10.30 1.33 -0.11
C SER A 60 11.82 1.30 -0.11
N TRP A 61 12.41 0.11 -0.14
CA TRP A 61 13.86 -0.06 -0.28
C TRP A 61 14.40 0.58 -1.56
N ILE A 62 13.75 0.30 -2.70
CA ILE A 62 14.12 0.89 -3.99
C ILE A 62 14.01 2.42 -3.96
N CYS A 63 12.97 2.96 -3.32
CA CYS A 63 12.78 4.41 -3.18
C CYS A 63 13.90 5.05 -2.36
N ILE A 64 14.29 4.42 -1.25
CA ILE A 64 15.37 4.91 -0.38
C ILE A 64 16.70 4.90 -1.14
N ASP A 65 17.02 3.80 -1.84
CA ASP A 65 18.22 3.69 -2.66
C ASP A 65 18.27 4.76 -3.76
N LEU A 66 17.15 5.02 -4.41
CA LEU A 66 17.05 6.08 -5.41
C LEU A 66 17.27 7.47 -4.81
N MET A 67 16.68 7.74 -3.64
CA MET A 67 16.86 9.01 -2.94
C MET A 67 18.33 9.22 -2.53
N ASP A 68 18.99 8.18 -2.05
CA ASP A 68 20.40 8.23 -1.65
C ASP A 68 21.29 8.55 -2.86
N ARG A 69 21.08 7.90 -3.99
CA ARG A 69 21.81 8.18 -5.25
C ARG A 69 21.60 9.61 -5.74
N LEU A 70 20.39 10.14 -5.64
CA LEU A 70 20.10 11.54 -6.00
C LEU A 70 20.80 12.51 -5.06
N ALA A 71 20.85 12.23 -3.77
CA ALA A 71 21.58 13.03 -2.79
C ALA A 71 23.08 13.04 -3.05
N GLN A 72 23.68 11.88 -3.37
CA GLN A 72 25.08 11.76 -3.75
C GLN A 72 25.41 12.51 -5.03
N ALA A 73 24.45 12.62 -5.96
CA ALA A 73 24.59 13.41 -7.18
C ALA A 73 24.41 14.94 -6.96
N GLY A 74 24.31 15.39 -5.71
CA GLY A 74 24.15 16.80 -5.39
C GLY A 74 22.78 17.39 -5.68
N ARG A 75 21.78 16.54 -5.93
CA ARG A 75 20.39 16.98 -6.11
C ARG A 75 19.67 16.96 -4.77
N PRO A 76 19.25 18.12 -4.22
CA PRO A 76 18.52 18.16 -2.96
C PRO A 76 17.19 17.44 -3.09
N LEU A 77 16.72 16.90 -1.97
CA LEU A 77 15.40 16.29 -1.87
C LEU A 77 14.33 17.33 -2.24
N ASP A 78 13.63 17.10 -3.33
CA ASP A 78 12.51 17.93 -3.73
C ASP A 78 11.35 17.80 -2.73
N VAL A 79 10.54 18.84 -2.60
CA VAL A 79 9.35 18.86 -1.76
C VAL A 79 8.43 17.66 -2.04
N ARG A 80 8.31 17.25 -3.31
CA ARG A 80 7.58 16.04 -3.71
C ARG A 80 8.13 14.77 -3.12
N GLY A 81 9.46 14.60 -3.15
CA GLY A 81 10.14 13.46 -2.57
C GLY A 81 9.94 13.39 -1.05
N PHE A 82 9.96 14.53 -0.38
CA PHE A 82 9.68 14.62 1.05
C PHE A 82 8.25 14.18 1.38
N PHE A 83 7.24 14.74 0.71
CA PHE A 83 5.85 14.35 0.92
C PHE A 83 5.60 12.89 0.57
N HIS A 84 6.18 12.39 -0.52
CA HIS A 84 6.08 10.98 -0.89
C HIS A 84 6.63 10.08 0.22
N GLY A 85 7.81 10.37 0.74
CA GLY A 85 8.42 9.62 1.84
C GLY A 85 7.59 9.68 3.12
N PHE A 86 7.09 10.86 3.47
CA PHE A 86 6.23 11.06 4.64
C PHE A 86 4.94 10.24 4.56
N PHE A 87 4.22 10.31 3.44
CA PHE A 87 3.01 9.54 3.24
C PHE A 87 3.28 8.03 3.17
N ALA A 88 4.39 7.61 2.58
CA ALA A 88 4.78 6.20 2.57
C ALA A 88 5.03 5.67 4.00
N MET A 89 5.70 6.45 4.84
CA MET A 89 5.90 6.11 6.25
C MET A 89 4.57 6.05 7.01
N LEU A 90 3.66 6.98 6.75
CA LEU A 90 2.31 6.97 7.34
C LEU A 90 1.54 5.70 6.94
N LEU A 91 1.53 5.34 5.66
CA LEU A 91 0.89 4.12 5.17
C LEU A 91 1.51 2.86 5.78
N PHE A 92 2.82 2.81 5.90
CA PHE A 92 3.52 1.71 6.55
C PHE A 92 3.11 1.56 8.01
N SER A 93 3.02 2.67 8.74
CA SER A 93 2.57 2.70 10.13
C SER A 93 1.12 2.21 10.27
N LEU A 94 0.22 2.63 9.37
CA LEU A 94 -1.16 2.15 9.34
C LEU A 94 -1.25 0.64 9.04
N LEU A 95 -0.40 0.13 8.16
CA LEU A 95 -0.33 -1.29 7.85
C LEU A 95 0.13 -2.12 9.05
N LEU A 96 1.16 -1.66 9.74
CA LEU A 96 1.63 -2.29 10.98
C LEU A 96 0.56 -2.25 12.08
N LEU A 97 -0.12 -1.12 12.22
CA LEU A 97 -1.22 -0.95 13.17
C LEU A 97 -2.37 -1.93 12.87
N LYS A 98 -2.74 -2.08 11.61
CA LYS A 98 -3.74 -3.06 11.17
C LYS A 98 -3.35 -4.48 11.58
N ILE A 99 -2.11 -4.88 11.34
CA ILE A 99 -1.59 -6.21 11.71
C ILE A 99 -1.61 -6.37 13.23
N CYS A 100 -1.20 -5.35 13.99
CA CYS A 100 -1.25 -5.38 15.45
C CYS A 100 -2.67 -5.55 15.98
N PHE A 101 -3.65 -4.88 15.41
CA PHE A 101 -5.06 -5.01 15.83
C PHE A 101 -5.63 -6.40 15.52
N ILE A 102 -5.21 -7.02 14.45
CA ILE A 102 -5.65 -8.39 14.12
C ILE A 102 -4.98 -9.42 15.04
N ARG A 103 -3.70 -9.28 15.32
CA ARG A 103 -2.88 -10.29 16.00
C ARG A 103 -2.85 -10.12 17.52
N PHE A 104 -2.60 -8.91 18.00
CA PHE A 104 -2.31 -8.64 19.41
C PHE A 104 -3.45 -7.96 20.15
N TYR A 105 -4.08 -6.97 19.54
CA TYR A 105 -5.13 -6.15 20.17
C TYR A 105 -6.50 -6.45 19.59
N ARG A 106 -7.02 -7.63 19.88
CA ARG A 106 -8.29 -8.13 19.31
C ARG A 106 -9.50 -7.25 19.62
N LYS A 107 -9.47 -6.49 20.73
CA LYS A 107 -10.56 -5.57 21.09
C LYS A 107 -10.72 -4.42 20.08
N PHE A 108 -9.69 -4.10 19.31
CA PHE A 108 -9.72 -3.06 18.29
C PHE A 108 -10.07 -3.58 16.88
N ARG A 109 -10.46 -4.85 16.75
CA ARG A 109 -10.88 -5.43 15.45
C ARG A 109 -11.97 -4.64 14.71
N PRO A 110 -12.94 -3.96 15.36
CA PRO A 110 -13.91 -3.14 14.65
C PRO A 110 -13.29 -2.01 13.80
N PHE A 111 -12.07 -1.57 14.13
CA PHE A 111 -11.34 -0.54 13.37
C PHE A 111 -10.56 -1.09 12.17
N VAL A 112 -10.41 -2.41 12.06
CA VAL A 112 -9.63 -3.04 10.97
C VAL A 112 -10.19 -2.73 9.58
N PRO A 113 -11.51 -2.77 9.32
CA PRO A 113 -12.05 -2.37 8.01
C PRO A 113 -11.72 -0.92 7.65
N LEU A 114 -11.79 -0.01 8.61
CA LEU A 114 -11.42 1.40 8.41
C LEU A 114 -9.96 1.56 8.03
N LEU A 115 -9.06 0.86 8.71
CA LEU A 115 -7.64 0.85 8.38
C LEU A 115 -7.37 0.27 6.99
N GLY A 116 -8.08 -0.79 6.61
CA GLY A 116 -7.97 -1.38 5.27
C GLY A 116 -8.40 -0.43 4.17
N ILE A 117 -9.51 0.27 4.34
CA ILE A 117 -9.99 1.30 3.40
C ILE A 117 -8.99 2.45 3.32
N SER A 118 -8.50 2.93 4.46
CA SER A 118 -7.51 4.01 4.53
C SER A 118 -6.21 3.64 3.81
N LEU A 119 -5.74 2.40 3.97
CA LEU A 119 -4.56 1.89 3.27
C LEU A 119 -4.76 1.83 1.76
N SER A 120 -5.90 1.35 1.29
CA SER A 120 -6.21 1.26 -0.14
C SER A 120 -6.29 2.64 -0.78
N VAL A 121 -7.06 3.55 -0.18
CA VAL A 121 -7.19 4.93 -0.64
C VAL A 121 -5.84 5.65 -0.59
N GLY A 122 -5.10 5.52 0.49
CA GLY A 122 -3.78 6.12 0.65
C GLY A 122 -2.77 5.63 -0.38
N THR A 123 -2.77 4.33 -0.70
CA THR A 123 -1.90 3.74 -1.73
C THR A 123 -2.23 4.30 -3.12
N LEU A 124 -3.51 4.40 -3.45
CA LEU A 124 -3.98 5.00 -4.70
C LEU A 124 -3.57 6.47 -4.82
N LEU A 125 -3.77 7.25 -3.76
CA LEU A 125 -3.37 8.66 -3.72
C LEU A 125 -1.86 8.82 -3.83
N LEU A 126 -1.09 8.02 -3.11
CA LEU A 126 0.37 8.07 -3.15
C LEU A 126 0.90 7.74 -4.55
N TRP A 127 0.36 6.70 -5.18
CA TRP A 127 0.72 6.36 -6.55
C TRP A 127 0.26 7.42 -7.54
N GLY A 128 -0.97 7.94 -7.40
CA GLY A 128 -1.53 8.97 -8.26
C GLY A 128 -0.69 10.26 -8.24
N ILE A 129 -0.27 10.71 -7.06
CA ILE A 129 0.54 11.92 -6.91
C ILE A 129 1.97 11.69 -7.40
N ALA A 130 2.60 10.59 -7.03
CA ALA A 130 4.01 10.35 -7.32
C ALA A 130 4.26 9.70 -8.68
N GLY A 131 3.38 8.77 -9.10
CA GLY A 131 3.55 7.99 -10.32
C GLY A 131 2.90 8.64 -11.53
N TRP A 132 1.62 8.98 -11.43
CA TRP A 132 0.86 9.54 -12.54
C TRP A 132 1.37 10.90 -12.99
N MET A 133 1.62 11.80 -12.04
CA MET A 133 2.21 13.10 -12.37
C MET A 133 3.59 12.97 -13.00
N PHE A 134 4.38 11.99 -12.57
CA PHE A 134 5.66 11.71 -13.17
C PHE A 134 5.52 11.25 -14.64
N LEU A 135 4.58 10.35 -14.92
CA LEU A 135 4.30 9.89 -16.29
C LEU A 135 3.81 11.02 -17.21
N ILE A 136 2.99 11.95 -16.70
CA ILE A 136 2.52 13.10 -17.50
C ILE A 136 3.65 14.08 -17.81
N ILE A 137 4.56 14.32 -16.87
CA ILE A 137 5.64 15.32 -17.04
C ILE A 137 6.77 14.77 -17.91
N MET A 138 7.04 13.48 -17.83
CA MET A 138 8.17 12.83 -18.52
C MET A 138 7.76 12.11 -19.82
N GLY A 139 6.47 11.93 -20.05
CA GLY A 139 5.92 11.37 -21.30
C GLY A 139 5.59 12.46 -22.28
#